data_1ac726621a7bc1cc989e3efa6a335a03
#
_entry.id   1ac726621a7bc1cc989e3efa6a335a03
#
_cell.length_a   1.000
_cell.length_b   1.000
_cell.length_c   1.000
_cell.angle_alpha   90.00
_cell.angle_beta   90.00
_cell.angle_gamma   90.00
#
_symmetry.space_group_name_H-M   'P 1'
#
loop_
_entity.id
_entity.type
_entity.pdbx_description
1 polymer ?
#
loop_
_entity_poly.entity_id
_entity_poly.type
_entity_poly.pdbx_seq_one_letter_code
_entity_poly.pdbx_strand_id
1 'polypeptide(L)'
;MWIFTTTGFISAVYKDGALQVRARDRQSLQPLAKQTGAAIVATPLADYPYRIAITNEQFSNWVSAQAMSIDYKNFKSEVADILGDGFAKPLNQVWSVMHEVEDEQARVRN
;
A
#
# COMPACT_ATOMS: atom_id res chain seq x y z
N MET A 1 -4.62 -0.36 -7.95
CA MET A 1 -4.43 -1.40 -6.90
C MET A 1 -3.95 -0.73 -5.63
N TRP A 2 -4.62 -0.96 -4.55
CA TRP A 2 -4.19 -0.49 -3.23
C TRP A 2 -3.59 -1.66 -2.47
N ILE A 3 -2.42 -1.45 -1.89
CA ILE A 3 -1.75 -2.49 -1.11
C ILE A 3 -1.30 -1.90 0.22
N PHE A 4 -1.70 -2.54 1.30
CA PHE A 4 -1.24 -2.26 2.65
C PHE A 4 -0.21 -3.32 3.02
N THR A 5 0.98 -2.90 3.39
CA THR A 5 2.06 -3.80 3.82
C THR A 5 2.56 -3.35 5.19
N THR A 6 3.45 -4.14 5.79
CA THR A 6 4.09 -3.76 7.06
C THR A 6 5.04 -2.58 6.91
N THR A 7 5.33 -2.14 5.68
CA THR A 7 6.19 -0.98 5.43
C THR A 7 5.41 0.24 4.93
N GLY A 8 4.10 0.15 4.76
CA GLY A 8 3.29 1.29 4.40
C GLY A 8 2.09 0.98 3.50
N PHE A 9 1.52 2.03 2.94
CA PHE A 9 0.39 1.96 2.02
C PHE A 9 0.78 2.56 0.67
N ILE A 10 0.48 1.82 -0.41
CA ILE A 10 0.75 2.27 -1.77
C ILE A 10 -0.49 2.11 -2.67
N SER A 11 -0.52 2.94 -3.72
CA SER A 11 -1.53 2.89 -4.77
C SER A 11 -0.83 2.79 -6.13
N ALA A 12 -1.03 1.69 -6.83
CA ALA A 12 -0.42 1.45 -8.13
C ALA A 12 -1.45 1.60 -9.26
N VAL A 13 -1.11 2.41 -10.26
CA VAL A 13 -1.94 2.61 -11.45
C VAL A 13 -1.06 2.65 -12.70
N TYR A 14 -1.64 2.31 -13.84
CA TYR A 14 -0.97 2.47 -15.13
C TYR A 14 -1.43 3.80 -15.72
N LYS A 15 -0.51 4.73 -15.90
CA LYS A 15 -0.81 6.07 -16.35
C LYS A 15 0.35 6.62 -17.19
N ASP A 16 0.04 7.30 -18.29
CA ASP A 16 1.03 7.90 -19.17
C ASP A 16 2.08 6.91 -19.67
N GLY A 17 1.63 5.69 -19.98
CA GLY A 17 2.49 4.65 -20.57
C GLY A 17 3.39 3.92 -19.57
N ALA A 18 3.22 4.13 -18.27
CA ALA A 18 4.06 3.51 -17.24
C ALA A 18 3.25 3.15 -15.99
N LEU A 19 3.75 2.15 -15.26
CA LEU A 19 3.22 1.84 -13.94
C LEU A 19 3.73 2.89 -12.96
N GLN A 20 2.82 3.59 -12.31
CA GLN A 20 3.12 4.55 -11.28
C GLN A 20 2.66 4.02 -9.93
N VAL A 21 3.58 3.92 -8.99
CA VAL A 21 3.29 3.55 -7.61
C VAL A 21 3.37 4.80 -6.76
N ARG A 22 2.28 5.11 -6.06
CA ARG A 22 2.10 6.38 -5.35
C ARG A 22 1.86 6.12 -3.88
N ALA A 23 2.24 7.08 -3.05
CA ALA A 23 2.05 6.98 -1.61
C ALA A 23 1.74 8.34 -0.97
N ARG A 24 1.15 8.31 0.22
CA ARG A 24 0.87 9.49 1.02
C ARG A 24 2.12 10.00 1.73
N ASP A 25 3.08 9.11 1.98
CA ASP A 25 4.34 9.41 2.64
C ASP A 25 5.50 8.79 1.87
N ARG A 26 6.67 9.39 2.01
CA ARG A 26 7.89 8.92 1.34
C ARG A 26 8.31 7.54 1.84
N GLN A 27 8.14 7.28 3.12
CA GLN A 27 8.55 6.04 3.77
C GLN A 27 7.91 4.81 3.12
N SER A 28 6.65 4.90 2.71
CA SER A 28 5.95 3.79 2.07
C SER A 28 6.56 3.36 0.74
N LEU A 29 7.28 4.26 0.06
CA LEU A 29 7.94 3.94 -1.23
C LEU A 29 9.41 3.56 -1.08
N GLN A 30 10.02 3.79 0.09
CA GLN A 30 11.47 3.55 0.25
C GLN A 30 11.89 2.10 -0.02
N PRO A 31 11.17 1.07 0.47
CA PRO A 31 11.54 -0.31 0.17
C PRO A 31 11.53 -0.61 -1.33
N LEU A 32 10.52 -0.10 -2.03
CA LEU A 32 10.38 -0.29 -3.47
C LEU A 32 11.49 0.44 -4.25
N ALA A 33 11.78 1.68 -3.84
CA ALA A 33 12.87 2.46 -4.43
C ALA A 33 14.21 1.77 -4.24
N LYS A 34 14.46 1.23 -3.05
CA LYS A 34 15.69 0.51 -2.73
C LYS A 34 15.84 -0.75 -3.59
N GLN A 35 14.77 -1.51 -3.76
CA GLN A 35 14.81 -2.76 -4.52
C GLN A 35 14.98 -2.51 -6.02
N THR A 36 14.35 -1.47 -6.58
CA THR A 36 14.34 -1.20 -8.02
C THR A 36 15.43 -0.24 -8.48
N GLY A 37 15.99 0.55 -7.57
CA GLY A 37 16.92 1.62 -7.91
C GLY A 37 16.25 2.87 -8.50
N ALA A 38 14.92 2.89 -8.61
CA ALA A 38 14.20 4.02 -9.16
C ALA A 38 14.06 5.16 -8.14
N ALA A 39 14.00 6.39 -8.62
CA ALA A 39 13.93 7.57 -7.77
C ALA A 39 12.49 7.87 -7.33
N ILE A 40 12.33 8.26 -6.08
CA ILE A 40 11.06 8.78 -5.57
C ILE A 40 10.95 10.26 -5.98
N VAL A 41 9.85 10.60 -6.65
CA VAL A 41 9.57 11.96 -7.11
C VAL A 41 8.50 12.57 -6.21
N ALA A 42 8.75 13.80 -5.74
CA ALA A 42 7.77 14.57 -4.99
C ALA A 42 6.78 15.22 -5.96
N THR A 43 5.48 15.08 -5.69
CA THR A 43 4.40 15.66 -6.48
C THR A 43 3.40 16.35 -5.53
N PRO A 44 3.81 17.45 -4.88
CA PRO A 44 3.05 18.02 -3.75
C PRO A 44 1.66 18.53 -4.11
N LEU A 45 1.42 18.86 -5.39
CA LEU A 45 0.11 19.34 -5.85
C LEU A 45 -0.78 18.22 -6.40
N ALA A 46 -0.26 16.99 -6.46
CA ALA A 46 -1.04 15.84 -6.91
C ALA A 46 -1.81 15.21 -5.75
N ASP A 47 -2.76 14.36 -6.06
CA ASP A 47 -3.54 13.60 -5.08
C ASP A 47 -2.64 12.83 -4.11
N TYR A 48 -1.59 12.18 -4.65
CA TYR A 48 -0.56 11.53 -3.84
C TYR A 48 0.73 12.36 -3.94
N PRO A 49 1.33 12.75 -2.81
CA PRO A 49 2.51 13.65 -2.82
C PRO A 49 3.81 12.98 -3.24
N TYR A 50 3.85 11.64 -3.31
CA TYR A 50 5.06 10.91 -3.70
C TYR A 50 4.71 9.83 -4.70
N ARG A 51 5.61 9.61 -5.67
CA ARG A 51 5.45 8.56 -6.67
C ARG A 51 6.77 8.05 -7.19
N ILE A 52 6.73 6.83 -7.75
CA ILE A 52 7.86 6.17 -8.38
C ILE A 52 7.34 5.49 -9.64
N ALA A 53 8.10 5.60 -10.73
CA ALA A 53 7.76 4.92 -11.99
C ALA A 53 8.63 3.69 -12.14
N ILE A 54 8.00 2.53 -12.31
CA ILE A 54 8.68 1.24 -12.45
C ILE A 54 7.94 0.37 -13.46
N THR A 55 8.53 -0.76 -13.82
CA THR A 55 7.88 -1.73 -14.71
C THR A 55 6.93 -2.62 -13.92
N ASN A 56 5.97 -3.22 -14.62
CA ASN A 56 5.08 -4.22 -14.01
C ASN A 56 5.87 -5.39 -13.44
N GLU A 57 6.96 -5.79 -14.11
CA GLU A 57 7.82 -6.88 -13.63
C GLU A 57 8.49 -6.52 -12.31
N GLN A 58 9.06 -5.31 -12.20
CA GLN A 58 9.67 -4.83 -10.97
C GLN A 58 8.67 -4.80 -9.83
N PHE A 59 7.46 -4.33 -10.10
CA PHE A 59 6.38 -4.28 -9.10
C PHE A 59 5.95 -5.69 -8.69
N SER A 60 5.78 -6.59 -9.65
CA SER A 60 5.44 -7.99 -9.39
C SER A 60 6.46 -8.67 -8.47
N ASN A 61 7.74 -8.44 -8.73
CA ASN A 61 8.82 -8.99 -7.89
C ASN A 61 8.73 -8.46 -6.46
N TRP A 62 8.44 -7.18 -6.30
CA TRP A 62 8.29 -6.58 -4.97
C TRP A 62 7.06 -7.14 -4.23
N VAL A 63 5.90 -7.22 -4.90
CA VAL A 63 4.68 -7.78 -4.33
C VAL A 63 4.88 -9.23 -3.90
N SER A 64 5.54 -10.02 -4.74
CA SER A 64 5.86 -11.42 -4.43
C SER A 64 6.73 -11.54 -3.16
N ALA A 65 7.73 -10.68 -3.04
CA ALA A 65 8.58 -10.65 -1.85
C ALA A 65 7.77 -10.28 -0.58
N GLN A 66 6.84 -9.35 -0.71
CA GLN A 66 5.94 -9.00 0.41
C GLN A 66 5.08 -10.19 0.82
N ALA A 67 4.52 -10.89 -0.14
CA ALA A 67 3.71 -12.08 0.13
C ALA A 67 4.51 -13.17 0.83
N MET A 68 5.73 -13.41 0.39
CA MET A 68 6.62 -14.42 0.97
C MET A 68 7.11 -14.06 2.37
N SER A 69 7.05 -12.79 2.75
CA SER A 69 7.52 -12.32 4.07
C SER A 69 6.44 -12.37 5.15
N ILE A 70 5.23 -12.78 4.82
CA ILE A 70 4.13 -12.86 5.79
C ILE A 70 4.43 -13.97 6.80
N ASP A 71 4.71 -13.58 8.05
CA ASP A 71 4.96 -14.48 9.16
C ASP A 71 4.22 -14.04 10.43
N TYR A 72 3.42 -12.99 10.33
CA TYR A 72 2.65 -12.42 11.44
C TYR A 72 1.23 -12.98 11.47
N LYS A 73 0.63 -13.03 12.66
CA LYS A 73 -0.74 -13.51 12.87
C LYS A 73 -1.78 -12.40 12.80
N ASN A 74 -1.37 -11.16 13.04
CA ASN A 74 -2.24 -10.00 13.01
C ASN A 74 -1.52 -8.83 12.34
N PHE A 75 -2.06 -8.41 11.20
CA PHE A 75 -1.44 -7.38 10.38
C PHE A 75 -1.39 -6.02 11.09
N LYS A 76 -2.47 -5.61 11.74
CA LYS A 76 -2.54 -4.30 12.41
C LYS A 76 -1.53 -4.22 13.56
N SER A 77 -1.38 -5.30 14.31
CA SER A 77 -0.40 -5.37 15.40
C SER A 77 1.03 -5.30 14.88
N GLU A 78 1.32 -5.98 13.77
CA GLU A 78 2.63 -5.95 13.14
C GLU A 78 2.97 -4.54 12.63
N VAL A 79 2.00 -3.85 12.01
CA VAL A 79 2.17 -2.47 11.57
C VAL A 79 2.41 -1.53 12.75
N ALA A 80 1.70 -1.71 13.86
CA ALA A 80 1.89 -0.91 15.06
C ALA A 80 3.31 -1.08 15.60
N ASP A 81 3.84 -2.31 15.60
CA ASP A 81 5.20 -2.59 16.08
C ASP A 81 6.28 -1.98 15.18
N ILE A 82 6.09 -2.02 13.86
CA ILE A 82 7.10 -1.56 12.88
C ILE A 82 6.99 -0.06 12.61
N LEU A 83 5.78 0.43 12.34
CA LEU A 83 5.53 1.80 11.89
C LEU A 83 4.93 2.70 12.97
N GLY A 84 4.49 2.13 14.09
CA GLY A 84 3.88 2.87 15.19
C GLY A 84 2.37 3.03 15.07
N ASP A 85 1.77 3.50 16.17
CA ASP A 85 0.32 3.61 16.31
C ASP A 85 -0.29 4.64 15.36
N GLY A 86 0.46 5.68 15.03
CA GLY A 86 -0.01 6.73 14.09
C GLY A 86 -0.34 6.18 12.72
N PHE A 87 0.37 5.14 12.28
CA PHE A 87 0.09 4.46 11.02
C PHE A 87 -0.94 3.34 11.17
N ALA A 88 -0.90 2.63 12.29
CA ALA A 88 -1.83 1.52 12.55
C ALA A 88 -3.27 1.98 12.77
N LYS A 89 -3.47 3.16 13.35
CA LYS A 89 -4.81 3.70 13.64
C LYS A 89 -5.69 3.84 12.38
N PRO A 90 -5.22 4.45 11.27
CA PRO A 90 -6.00 4.47 10.03
C PRO A 90 -6.35 3.08 9.50
N LEU A 91 -5.46 2.10 9.66
CA LEU A 91 -5.72 0.73 9.24
C LEU A 91 -6.87 0.10 10.02
N ASN A 92 -6.99 0.42 11.30
CA ASN A 92 -8.11 -0.05 12.12
C ASN A 92 -9.43 0.52 11.61
N GLN A 93 -9.43 1.77 11.13
CA GLN A 93 -10.60 2.39 10.51
C GLN A 93 -10.96 1.70 9.19
N VAL A 94 -9.97 1.37 8.36
CA VAL A 94 -10.19 0.63 7.11
C VAL A 94 -10.82 -0.74 7.42
N TRP A 95 -10.27 -1.46 8.40
CA TRP A 95 -10.81 -2.75 8.83
C TRP A 95 -12.29 -2.61 9.22
N SER A 96 -12.61 -1.59 10.00
CA SER A 96 -13.98 -1.34 10.45
C SER A 96 -14.92 -1.00 9.29
N VAL A 97 -14.48 -0.10 8.40
CA VAL A 97 -15.30 0.32 7.24
C VAL A 97 -15.57 -0.86 6.30
N MET A 98 -14.61 -1.77 6.13
CA MET A 98 -14.78 -2.91 5.25
C MET A 98 -15.88 -3.89 5.69
N HIS A 99 -16.34 -3.81 6.94
CA HIS A 99 -17.53 -4.55 7.36
C HIS A 99 -18.79 -4.16 6.58
N GLU A 100 -18.82 -2.96 6.02
CA GLU A 100 -19.94 -2.51 5.18
C GLU A 100 -20.12 -3.40 3.94
N VAL A 101 -19.05 -4.04 3.47
CA VAL A 101 -19.13 -4.99 2.36
C VAL A 101 -19.98 -6.20 2.74
N GLU A 102 -19.87 -6.67 3.98
CA GLU A 102 -20.69 -7.77 4.50
C GLU A 102 -22.15 -7.37 4.53
N ASP A 103 -22.45 -6.17 5.02
CA ASP A 103 -23.80 -5.64 5.09
C ASP A 103 -24.42 -5.50 3.70
N GLU A 104 -23.65 -5.02 2.74
CA GLU A 104 -24.09 -4.90 1.35
C GLU A 104 -24.41 -6.27 0.73
N GLN A 105 -23.55 -7.28 0.97
CA GLN A 105 -23.77 -8.63 0.48
C GLN A 105 -25.02 -9.27 1.10
N ALA A 106 -25.24 -9.06 2.39
CA ALA A 106 -26.44 -9.55 3.07
C ALA A 106 -27.71 -8.89 2.50
N ARG A 107 -27.67 -7.59 2.23
CA ARG A 107 -28.79 -6.86 1.64
C ARG A 107 -29.12 -7.34 0.24
N VAL A 108 -28.14 -7.61 -0.58
CA VAL A 108 -28.33 -8.09 -1.96
C VAL A 108 -28.91 -9.50 -1.99
N ARG A 109 -28.57 -10.36 -1.02
CA ARG A 109 -29.09 -11.73 -0.92
C ARG A 109 -30.54 -11.79 -0.50
N ASN A 110 -31.01 -10.79 0.20
CA ASN A 110 -32.38 -10.72 0.70
C ASN A 110 -33.31 -10.06 -0.32
#